data_9a4c01a8ae7cd3c9f60d1cb90713bea4
#
_entry.id   9a4c01a8ae7cd3c9f60d1cb90713bea4
#
_cell.length_a   1.000
_cell.length_b   1.000
_cell.length_c   1.000
_cell.angle_alpha   90.00
_cell.angle_beta   90.00
_cell.angle_gamma   90.00
#
_symmetry.space_group_name_H-M   'P 1'
#
loop_
_entity.id
_entity.type
_entity.pdbx_description
1 polymer ?
#
loop_
_entity_poly.entity_id
_entity_poly.type
_entity_poly.pdbx_seq_one_letter_code
_entity_poly.pdbx_strand_id
1 'polypeptide(L)'
;DWIKRKAKFKSNTTGEYMSGFVNVVGKENTFTYMPINGFTTVDIGCERGNYSYNMVSRIANSESNSESKSFIELFYEIWNDKEKLQDVTSMVIENITTAYNENSPELIYFITLYYVFNEFLEINMKVCRYLIKSF
;
A
#
# COMPACT_ATOMS: atom_id res chain seq x y z
N ASP A 1 -16.12 7.00 6.27
CA ASP A 1 -16.98 6.01 6.98
C ASP A 1 -16.68 4.54 6.63
N TRP A 2 -16.33 4.20 5.39
CA TRP A 2 -16.03 2.81 5.00
C TRP A 2 -14.77 2.29 5.72
N ILE A 3 -13.66 3.05 5.71
CA ILE A 3 -12.41 2.67 6.37
C ILE A 3 -12.62 2.45 7.85
N LYS A 4 -13.36 3.33 8.53
CA LYS A 4 -13.70 3.18 9.96
C LYS A 4 -14.31 1.82 10.31
N ARG A 5 -15.14 1.29 9.41
CA ARG A 5 -15.89 0.05 9.64
C ARG A 5 -15.15 -1.20 9.22
N LYS A 6 -14.20 -1.08 8.27
CA LYS A 6 -13.61 -2.23 7.56
C LYS A 6 -12.10 -2.39 7.79
N ALA A 7 -11.41 -1.35 8.24
CA ALA A 7 -9.97 -1.40 8.42
C ALA A 7 -9.58 -1.38 9.90
N LYS A 8 -8.51 -2.09 10.20
CA LYS A 8 -7.81 -2.08 11.49
C LYS A 8 -6.34 -1.85 11.23
N PHE A 9 -5.71 -1.06 12.08
CA PHE A 9 -4.31 -0.69 11.95
C PHE A 9 -3.58 -0.99 13.27
N LYS A 10 -2.42 -1.62 13.16
CA LYS A 10 -1.53 -1.84 14.29
C LYS A 10 -0.13 -1.37 13.94
N SER A 11 0.58 -0.83 14.92
CA SER A 11 1.96 -0.39 14.80
C SER A 11 2.87 -1.30 15.60
N ASN A 12 4.02 -1.64 15.04
CA ASN A 12 5.08 -2.33 15.76
C ASN A 12 5.76 -1.36 16.72
N THR A 13 5.84 -1.72 17.99
CA THR A 13 6.42 -0.90 19.06
C THR A 13 7.84 -1.31 19.44
N THR A 14 8.31 -2.48 18.99
CA THR A 14 9.63 -3.01 19.39
C THR A 14 10.76 -2.52 18.49
N GLY A 15 10.45 -1.99 17.30
CA GLY A 15 11.45 -1.64 16.29
C GLY A 15 12.11 -2.85 15.61
N GLU A 16 11.69 -4.07 15.93
CA GLU A 16 12.15 -5.27 15.23
C GLU A 16 11.63 -5.29 13.81
N TYR A 17 12.46 -5.72 12.86
CA TYR A 17 12.04 -5.89 11.49
C TYR A 17 11.04 -7.06 11.39
N MET A 18 9.89 -6.79 10.81
CA MET A 18 8.87 -7.79 10.53
C MET A 18 8.73 -7.95 9.01
N SER A 19 8.95 -9.16 8.52
CA SER A 19 8.68 -9.46 7.11
C SER A 19 7.18 -9.32 6.84
N GLY A 20 6.85 -8.45 5.86
CA GLY A 20 5.47 -8.26 5.45
C GLY A 20 4.99 -9.36 4.51
N PHE A 21 3.74 -9.73 4.62
CA PHE A 21 3.02 -10.53 3.64
C PHE A 21 1.56 -10.08 3.56
N VAL A 22 0.89 -10.40 2.47
CA VAL A 22 -0.53 -10.08 2.26
C VAL A 22 -1.30 -11.36 2.03
N ASN A 23 -2.31 -11.60 2.86
CA ASN A 23 -3.28 -12.67 2.67
C ASN A 23 -4.58 -12.10 2.09
N VAL A 24 -5.02 -12.65 0.97
CA VAL A 24 -6.33 -12.36 0.37
C VAL A 24 -7.19 -13.59 0.50
N VAL A 25 -8.14 -13.53 1.41
CA VAL A 25 -9.05 -14.66 1.70
C VAL A 25 -10.31 -14.50 0.85
N GLY A 26 -10.44 -15.36 -0.15
CA GLY A 26 -11.64 -15.49 -0.98
C GLY A 26 -12.59 -16.57 -0.46
N LYS A 27 -13.68 -16.80 -1.17
CA LYS A 27 -14.67 -17.84 -0.82
C LYS A 27 -14.12 -19.26 -1.04
N GLU A 28 -13.35 -19.46 -2.12
CA GLU A 28 -12.86 -20.76 -2.55
C GLU A 28 -11.34 -20.87 -2.36
N ASN A 29 -10.61 -19.79 -2.55
CA ASN A 29 -9.16 -19.77 -2.54
C ASN A 29 -8.63 -18.68 -1.62
N THR A 30 -7.49 -18.95 -1.01
CA THR A 30 -6.68 -17.96 -0.30
C THR A 30 -5.37 -17.73 -1.05
N PHE A 31 -5.03 -16.47 -1.26
CA PHE A 31 -3.79 -16.07 -1.91
C PHE A 31 -2.89 -15.43 -0.86
N THR A 32 -1.65 -15.88 -0.80
CA THR A 32 -0.61 -15.26 0.02
C THR A 32 0.47 -14.69 -0.89
N TYR A 33 0.75 -13.41 -0.73
CA TYR A 33 1.80 -12.68 -1.45
C TYR A 33 2.91 -12.32 -0.48
N MET A 34 4.14 -12.71 -0.82
CA MET A 34 5.32 -12.45 -0.01
C MET A 34 6.35 -11.71 -0.84
N PRO A 35 6.79 -10.52 -0.42
CA PRO A 35 7.89 -9.84 -1.09
C PRO A 35 9.21 -10.52 -0.72
N ILE A 36 10.13 -10.57 -1.66
CA ILE A 36 11.48 -11.12 -1.44
C ILE A 36 12.32 -10.12 -0.63
N ASN A 37 12.20 -8.83 -0.95
CA ASN A 37 13.00 -7.75 -0.35
C ASN A 37 12.16 -6.70 0.39
N GLY A 38 10.99 -7.08 0.92
CA GLY A 38 10.02 -6.15 1.50
C GLY A 38 9.13 -5.48 0.46
N PHE A 39 8.01 -4.91 0.91
CA PHE A 39 7.10 -4.17 0.05
C PHE A 39 7.67 -2.80 -0.30
N THR A 40 7.61 -2.44 -1.57
CA THR A 40 7.97 -1.12 -2.07
C THR A 40 6.73 -0.37 -2.56
N THR A 41 6.85 0.94 -2.73
CA THR A 41 5.78 1.77 -3.32
C THR A 41 5.41 1.34 -4.73
N VAL A 42 6.36 0.77 -5.47
CA VAL A 42 6.15 0.21 -6.81
C VAL A 42 5.30 -1.06 -6.75
N ASP A 43 5.56 -1.96 -5.79
CA ASP A 43 4.83 -3.24 -5.64
C ASP A 43 3.34 -3.02 -5.35
N ILE A 44 3.00 -1.96 -4.64
CA ILE A 44 1.63 -1.58 -4.31
C ILE A 44 1.01 -0.58 -5.29
N GLY A 45 1.71 -0.27 -6.39
CA GLY A 45 1.20 0.58 -7.46
C GLY A 45 1.14 2.08 -7.15
N CYS A 46 1.79 2.54 -6.07
CA CYS A 46 1.84 3.96 -5.71
C CYS A 46 2.89 4.74 -6.50
N GLU A 47 3.82 4.06 -7.16
CA GLU A 47 4.90 4.67 -7.92
C GLU A 47 5.16 3.87 -9.20
N ARG A 48 5.58 4.55 -10.28
CA ARG A 48 6.03 3.90 -11.50
C ARG A 48 7.49 3.49 -11.32
N GLY A 49 7.81 2.24 -11.61
CA GLY A 49 9.17 1.72 -11.55
C GLY A 49 9.36 0.54 -12.48
N ASN A 50 10.60 0.08 -12.58
CA ASN A 50 10.91 -1.15 -13.27
C ASN A 50 10.36 -2.32 -12.47
N TYR A 51 9.54 -3.15 -13.10
CA TYR A 51 9.07 -4.40 -12.50
C TYR A 51 10.27 -5.31 -12.25
N SER A 52 10.68 -5.39 -11.00
CA SER A 52 11.51 -6.49 -10.53
C SER A 52 10.59 -7.61 -10.06
N TYR A 53 10.98 -8.86 -10.27
CA TYR A 53 10.27 -10.03 -9.75
C TYR A 53 10.46 -10.09 -8.22
N ASN A 54 9.83 -9.16 -7.50
CA ASN A 54 9.96 -9.04 -6.05
C ASN A 54 8.91 -9.87 -5.30
N MET A 55 7.90 -10.39 -5.99
CA MET A 55 6.75 -11.00 -5.35
C MET A 55 6.65 -12.50 -5.63
N VAL A 56 6.54 -13.29 -4.58
CA VAL A 56 6.18 -14.71 -4.66
C VAL A 56 4.73 -14.85 -4.22
N SER A 57 3.91 -15.50 -5.04
CA SER A 57 2.52 -15.81 -4.71
C SER A 57 2.33 -17.29 -4.46
N ARG A 58 1.55 -17.63 -3.44
CA ARG A 58 1.05 -18.97 -3.19
C ARG A 58 -0.47 -18.97 -3.18
N ILE A 59 -1.03 -19.98 -3.82
CA ILE A 59 -2.49 -20.19 -3.90
C ILE A 59 -2.79 -21.45 -3.10
N ALA A 60 -3.74 -21.36 -2.19
CA ALA A 60 -4.26 -22.51 -1.50
C ALA A 60 -5.74 -22.67 -1.76
N ASN A 61 -6.09 -23.84 -2.24
CA ASN A 61 -7.47 -24.27 -2.39
C ASN A 61 -7.96 -24.87 -1.07
N SER A 62 -9.26 -24.82 -0.83
CA SER A 62 -9.89 -25.36 0.38
C SER A 62 -9.61 -26.83 0.66
N GLU A 63 -9.15 -27.57 -0.34
CA GLU A 63 -8.87 -29.02 -0.27
C GLU A 63 -7.40 -29.39 0.02
N SER A 64 -6.42 -28.49 -0.25
CA SER A 64 -4.97 -28.77 -0.10
C SER A 64 -4.30 -27.96 1.02
N ASN A 65 -4.62 -28.17 2.16
CA ASN A 65 -4.87 -27.31 3.30
C ASN A 65 -3.75 -27.05 4.30
N SER A 66 -2.50 -27.49 4.16
CA SER A 66 -1.53 -27.30 5.26
C SER A 66 -0.76 -25.98 5.20
N GLU A 67 -0.33 -25.54 4.02
CA GLU A 67 0.55 -24.35 3.93
C GLU A 67 -0.19 -23.02 4.05
N SER A 68 -1.37 -22.88 3.50
CA SER A 68 -2.09 -21.60 3.56
C SER A 68 -2.76 -21.36 4.92
N LYS A 69 -3.15 -22.43 5.61
CA LYS A 69 -3.57 -22.29 7.01
C LYS A 69 -2.44 -21.75 7.86
N SER A 70 -1.20 -22.19 7.63
CA SER A 70 -0.04 -21.70 8.38
C SER A 70 0.21 -20.20 8.20
N PHE A 71 -0.01 -19.63 7.02
CA PHE A 71 0.14 -18.19 6.81
C PHE A 71 -0.99 -17.36 7.42
N ILE A 72 -2.21 -17.90 7.47
CA ILE A 72 -3.33 -17.26 8.16
C ILE A 72 -3.12 -17.34 9.68
N GLU A 73 -2.70 -18.48 10.18
CA GLU A 73 -2.40 -18.68 11.60
C GLU A 73 -1.24 -17.77 12.03
N LEU A 74 -0.15 -17.72 11.26
CA LEU A 74 0.97 -16.81 11.49
C LEU A 74 0.51 -15.33 11.49
N PHE A 75 -0.39 -14.94 10.58
CA PHE A 75 -0.96 -13.60 10.59
C PHE A 75 -1.68 -13.30 11.91
N TYR A 76 -2.53 -14.22 12.37
CA TYR A 76 -3.26 -14.02 13.62
C TYR A 76 -2.36 -14.08 14.85
N GLU A 77 -1.32 -14.91 14.85
CA GLU A 77 -0.32 -14.93 15.90
C GLU A 77 0.37 -13.57 16.02
N ILE A 78 0.91 -13.05 14.92
CA ILE A 78 1.52 -11.72 14.89
C ILE A 78 0.49 -10.64 15.25
N TRP A 79 -0.70 -10.68 14.66
CA TRP A 79 -1.74 -9.67 14.85
C TRP A 79 -2.22 -9.58 16.29
N ASN A 80 -2.27 -10.69 17.00
CA ASN A 80 -2.75 -10.75 18.38
C ASN A 80 -1.66 -10.55 19.44
N ASP A 81 -0.41 -10.45 19.02
CA ASP A 81 0.71 -10.16 19.91
C ASP A 81 0.62 -8.72 20.44
N LYS A 82 0.17 -8.60 21.68
CA LYS A 82 -0.01 -7.30 22.36
C LYS A 82 1.29 -6.71 22.90
N GLU A 83 2.35 -7.50 22.99
CA GLU A 83 3.65 -7.02 23.44
C GLU A 83 4.38 -6.32 22.29
N LYS A 84 4.18 -6.79 21.06
CA LYS A 84 4.83 -6.26 19.86
C LYS A 84 3.98 -5.27 19.10
N LEU A 85 2.65 -5.40 19.10
CA LEU A 85 1.74 -4.61 18.30
C LEU A 85 0.75 -3.81 19.14
N GLN A 86 0.73 -2.51 18.92
CA GLN A 86 -0.25 -1.58 19.48
C GLN A 86 -1.35 -1.24 18.46
N ASP A 87 -2.60 -1.23 18.89
CA ASP A 87 -3.72 -0.76 18.05
C ASP A 87 -3.64 0.77 17.91
N VAL A 88 -3.48 1.22 16.67
CA VAL A 88 -3.41 2.64 16.28
C VAL A 88 -4.57 3.04 15.37
N THR A 89 -5.61 2.21 15.30
CA THR A 89 -6.75 2.40 14.39
C THR A 89 -7.39 3.78 14.57
N SER A 90 -7.66 4.18 15.79
CA SER A 90 -8.29 5.49 16.07
C SER A 90 -7.43 6.65 15.60
N MET A 91 -6.13 6.61 15.89
CA MET A 91 -5.17 7.65 15.49
C MET A 91 -5.06 7.77 13.96
N VAL A 92 -4.96 6.65 13.26
CA VAL A 92 -4.89 6.64 11.78
C VAL A 92 -6.17 7.19 11.17
N ILE A 93 -7.33 6.78 11.69
CA ILE A 93 -8.63 7.27 11.23
C ILE A 93 -8.79 8.78 11.48
N GLU A 94 -8.34 9.27 12.63
CA GLU A 94 -8.35 10.70 12.96
C GLU A 94 -7.47 11.49 11.99
N ASN A 95 -6.25 11.04 11.75
CA ASN A 95 -5.33 11.69 10.80
C ASN A 95 -5.92 11.73 9.37
N ILE A 96 -6.51 10.63 8.89
CA ILE A 96 -7.18 10.59 7.58
C ILE A 96 -8.36 11.58 7.56
N THR A 97 -9.15 11.63 8.63
CA THR A 97 -10.31 12.51 8.73
C THR A 97 -9.90 13.97 8.76
N THR A 98 -8.85 14.30 9.50
CA THR A 98 -8.29 15.66 9.56
C THR A 98 -7.76 16.08 8.18
N ALA A 99 -6.95 15.24 7.55
CA ALA A 99 -6.43 15.52 6.21
C ALA A 99 -7.55 15.71 5.17
N TYR A 100 -8.64 14.93 5.27
CA TYR A 100 -9.80 15.07 4.40
C TYR A 100 -10.60 16.36 4.67
N ASN A 101 -10.75 16.75 5.94
CA ASN A 101 -11.51 17.95 6.31
C ASN A 101 -10.73 19.24 6.01
N GLU A 102 -9.40 19.21 6.09
CA GLU A 102 -8.54 20.35 5.77
C GLU A 102 -8.40 20.59 4.27
N ASN A 103 -8.68 19.56 3.45
CA ASN A 103 -8.57 19.64 2.00
C ASN A 103 -9.89 19.27 1.35
N SER A 104 -10.50 20.20 0.62
CA SER A 104 -11.71 19.89 -0.12
C SER A 104 -11.45 18.83 -1.19
N PRO A 105 -12.45 18.01 -1.58
CA PRO A 105 -12.31 17.05 -2.67
C PRO A 105 -11.82 17.68 -3.96
N GLU A 106 -12.25 18.92 -4.26
CA GLU A 106 -11.79 19.69 -5.43
C GLU A 106 -10.30 20.02 -5.34
N LEU A 107 -9.81 20.40 -4.16
CA LEU A 107 -8.40 20.70 -3.96
C LEU A 107 -7.55 19.43 -4.09
N ILE A 108 -7.97 18.31 -3.51
CA ILE A 108 -7.29 17.02 -3.65
C ILE A 108 -7.25 16.60 -5.13
N TYR A 109 -8.37 16.73 -5.84
CA TYR A 109 -8.46 16.44 -7.26
C TYR A 109 -7.53 17.35 -8.08
N PHE A 110 -7.55 18.65 -7.82
CA PHE A 110 -6.66 19.62 -8.48
C PHE A 110 -5.19 19.30 -8.25
N ILE A 111 -4.78 19.04 -6.99
CA ILE A 111 -3.40 18.68 -6.65
C ILE A 111 -3.00 17.38 -7.36
N THR A 112 -3.88 16.37 -7.38
CA THR A 112 -3.63 15.10 -8.08
C THR A 112 -3.43 15.33 -9.57
N LEU A 113 -4.30 16.10 -10.24
CA LEU A 113 -4.15 16.46 -11.64
C LEU A 113 -2.87 17.25 -11.88
N TYR A 114 -2.56 18.22 -11.02
CA TYR A 114 -1.35 19.01 -11.12
C TYR A 114 -0.10 18.12 -11.14
N TYR A 115 0.02 17.17 -10.20
CA TYR A 115 1.16 16.25 -10.15
C TYR A 115 1.19 15.29 -11.35
N VAL A 116 0.06 14.78 -11.79
CA VAL A 116 -0.03 13.90 -12.97
C VAL A 116 0.40 14.63 -14.25
N PHE A 117 0.00 15.89 -14.41
CA PHE A 117 0.27 16.65 -15.62
C PHE A 117 1.52 17.52 -15.56
N ASN A 118 2.10 17.73 -14.38
CA ASN A 118 3.29 18.58 -14.23
C ASN A 118 4.49 18.04 -15.02
N GLU A 119 4.68 16.74 -15.09
CA GLU A 119 5.70 16.12 -15.93
C GLU A 119 5.49 16.45 -17.41
N PHE A 120 4.25 16.45 -17.89
CA PHE A 120 3.93 16.82 -19.27
C PHE A 120 4.17 18.31 -19.54
N LEU A 121 3.87 19.17 -18.56
CA LEU A 121 4.12 20.61 -18.66
C LEU A 121 5.62 20.91 -18.67
N GLU A 122 6.41 20.25 -17.86
CA GLU A 122 7.88 20.41 -17.82
C GLU A 122 8.53 19.92 -19.12
N ILE A 123 8.07 18.80 -19.69
CA ILE A 123 8.54 18.29 -20.97
C ILE A 123 8.23 19.30 -22.07
N ASN A 124 7.01 19.82 -22.15
CA ASN A 124 6.61 20.81 -23.14
C ASN A 124 7.38 22.12 -22.98
N MET A 125 7.63 22.58 -21.75
CA MET A 125 8.45 23.77 -21.51
C MET A 125 9.91 23.58 -21.93
N LYS A 126 10.48 22.41 -21.73
CA LYS A 126 11.82 22.09 -22.23
C LYS A 126 11.88 22.10 -23.75
N VAL A 127 10.92 21.49 -24.41
CA VAL A 127 10.83 21.48 -25.89
C VAL A 127 10.64 22.90 -26.44
N CYS A 128 9.79 23.72 -25.86
CA CYS A 128 9.62 25.13 -26.25
C CYS A 128 10.93 25.94 -26.07
N ARG A 129 11.66 25.73 -24.97
CA ARG A 129 12.97 26.40 -24.75
C ARG A 129 14.03 25.97 -25.76
N TYR A 130 14.03 24.73 -26.21
CA TYR A 130 14.91 24.25 -27.27
C TYR A 130 14.58 24.90 -28.62
N LEU A 131 13.31 24.98 -28.94
CA LEU A 131 12.87 25.61 -30.20
C LEU A 131 13.17 27.13 -30.25
N ILE A 132 13.03 27.85 -29.13
CA ILE A 132 13.34 29.28 -29.04
C ILE A 132 14.87 29.55 -29.11
N LYS A 133 15.71 28.60 -28.74
CA LYS A 133 17.17 28.76 -28.82
C LYS A 133 17.77 28.39 -30.19
N SER A 134 16.96 27.80 -31.08
CA SER A 134 17.38 27.39 -32.42
C SER A 134 16.96 28.39 -33.53
N PHE A 135 16.40 29.54 -33.14
CA PHE A 135 16.19 30.74 -33.98
C PHE A 135 17.06 31.89 -33.44
#